data_52cb40bc9bfbbf6093a9f7c1205ce1f0
#
_entry.id   52cb40bc9bfbbf6093a9f7c1205ce1f0
#
_cell.length_a   1.000
_cell.length_b   1.000
_cell.length_c   1.000
_cell.angle_alpha   90.00
_cell.angle_beta   90.00
_cell.angle_gamma   90.00
#
_symmetry.space_group_name_H-M   'P 1'
#
loop_
_entity.id
_entity.type
_entity.pdbx_description
1 polymer ?
#
loop_
_entity_poly.entity_id
_entity_poly.type
_entity_poly.pdbx_seq_one_letter_code
_entity_poly.pdbx_strand_id
1 'polypeptide(L)'
;VTHSGIYKIRVRAAAVGRFPDYGKALSDFRNGDPLVMELAAVDRRGSVESTGNVSKMVSLKRIELTNEEPRWFEWDVYMEAGFEPEVRFRNGPLAAKRLVRMLTTQAADRPEFEPFIDMKSGTEKAHGVLKAYNGPRLRVWEIQLEGPQVDAWPSAGHRALYGNLNPDQINAGTISERLQAFAEKAFRRRPVSGELEPIQALVDRKLREGVEPLRALQFGFQAILCSPGFVYLNLGEGQLDDIALASRLAYFLWSSAPDQTLLTLADAGRLRAE
;
A
#
# COMPACT_ATOMS: atom_id res chain seq x y z
N VAL A 1 6.11 1.14 -0.16
CA VAL A 1 5.46 2.13 -1.05
C VAL A 1 4.89 3.27 -0.24
N THR A 2 4.84 4.45 -0.81
CA THR A 2 4.35 5.67 -0.12
C THR A 2 2.83 5.85 -0.24
N HIS A 3 2.23 5.29 -1.26
CA HIS A 3 0.79 5.39 -1.54
C HIS A 3 0.19 4.02 -1.76
N SER A 4 -1.05 3.84 -1.33
CA SER A 4 -1.81 2.62 -1.62
C SER A 4 -2.27 2.61 -3.07
N GLY A 5 -2.23 1.44 -3.72
CA GLY A 5 -2.68 1.31 -5.11
C GLY A 5 -2.18 0.02 -5.76
N ILE A 6 -2.46 -0.12 -7.04
CA ILE A 6 -1.94 -1.22 -7.85
C ILE A 6 -0.53 -0.85 -8.32
N TYR A 7 0.40 -1.76 -8.13
CA TYR A 7 1.79 -1.64 -8.55
C TYR A 7 2.13 -2.77 -9.52
N LYS A 8 2.82 -2.42 -10.60
CA LYS A 8 3.46 -3.37 -11.47
C LYS A 8 4.82 -3.74 -10.87
N ILE A 9 4.98 -5.00 -10.50
CA ILE A 9 6.23 -5.53 -9.95
C ILE A 9 6.82 -6.51 -10.94
N ARG A 10 8.08 -6.27 -11.33
CA ARG A 10 8.86 -7.17 -12.17
C ARG A 10 10.02 -7.70 -11.37
N VAL A 11 10.25 -9.01 -11.44
CA VAL A 11 11.36 -9.67 -10.77
C VAL A 11 12.11 -10.49 -11.80
N ARG A 12 13.43 -10.23 -11.93
CA ARG A 12 14.32 -11.05 -12.74
C ARG A 12 15.01 -12.08 -11.86
N ALA A 13 14.61 -13.35 -11.99
CA ALA A 13 15.06 -14.41 -11.10
C ALA A 13 15.25 -15.74 -11.82
N ALA A 14 16.01 -16.63 -11.16
CA ALA A 14 16.18 -18.02 -11.56
C ALA A 14 16.32 -18.95 -10.36
N ALA A 15 16.07 -20.23 -10.60
CA ALA A 15 16.33 -21.33 -9.68
C ALA A 15 17.70 -21.93 -9.99
N VAL A 16 18.69 -21.68 -9.18
CA VAL A 16 20.04 -22.18 -9.41
C VAL A 16 20.42 -23.28 -8.40
N GLY A 17 21.23 -24.24 -8.84
CA GLY A 17 21.76 -25.30 -7.97
C GLY A 17 20.70 -26.30 -7.49
N ARG A 18 19.70 -26.63 -8.31
CA ARG A 18 18.62 -27.54 -7.93
C ARG A 18 19.03 -29.00 -7.82
N PHE A 19 20.09 -29.41 -8.49
CA PHE A 19 20.48 -30.81 -8.62
C PHE A 19 21.49 -31.33 -7.58
N PRO A 20 22.38 -30.52 -7.00
CA PRO A 20 23.24 -31.00 -5.93
C PRO A 20 22.41 -31.47 -4.73
N ASP A 21 22.61 -32.74 -4.37
CA ASP A 21 21.92 -33.33 -3.22
C ASP A 21 22.75 -33.11 -1.94
N TYR A 22 22.17 -32.45 -0.96
CA TYR A 22 22.75 -32.22 0.37
C TYR A 22 22.07 -33.11 1.44
N GLY A 23 21.29 -34.11 1.02
CA GLY A 23 20.68 -35.10 1.88
C GLY A 23 19.88 -34.45 3.03
N LYS A 24 20.15 -34.90 4.26
CA LYS A 24 19.45 -34.44 5.47
C LYS A 24 19.65 -32.95 5.78
N ALA A 25 20.71 -32.33 5.24
CA ALA A 25 20.96 -30.91 5.46
C ALA A 25 19.89 -29.99 4.79
N LEU A 26 19.19 -30.51 3.78
CA LEU A 26 18.09 -29.85 3.09
C LEU A 26 16.87 -30.80 3.02
N SER A 27 16.41 -31.28 4.17
CA SER A 27 15.32 -32.26 4.26
C SER A 27 14.00 -31.81 3.61
N ASP A 28 13.78 -30.49 3.51
CA ASP A 28 12.57 -29.89 2.95
C ASP A 28 12.66 -29.67 1.43
N PHE A 29 13.79 -30.03 0.81
CA PHE A 29 14.04 -29.88 -0.62
C PHE A 29 14.64 -31.17 -1.21
N ARG A 30 13.98 -31.73 -2.20
CA ARG A 30 14.47 -32.89 -2.92
C ARG A 30 15.25 -32.46 -4.16
N ASN A 31 16.24 -33.28 -4.53
CA ASN A 31 17.03 -33.05 -5.73
C ASN A 31 16.12 -32.90 -6.96
N GLY A 32 16.24 -31.75 -7.66
CA GLY A 32 15.45 -31.44 -8.84
C GLY A 32 14.07 -30.82 -8.57
N ASP A 33 13.62 -30.69 -7.30
CA ASP A 33 12.38 -30.02 -6.99
C ASP A 33 12.35 -28.56 -7.53
N PRO A 34 11.18 -28.05 -7.92
CA PRO A 34 11.07 -26.63 -8.26
C PRO A 34 11.30 -25.75 -7.01
N LEU A 35 11.98 -24.63 -7.19
CA LEU A 35 12.06 -23.61 -6.16
C LEU A 35 10.79 -22.76 -6.17
N VAL A 36 10.23 -22.53 -4.99
CA VAL A 36 9.05 -21.66 -4.87
C VAL A 36 9.48 -20.25 -4.52
N MET A 37 9.38 -19.35 -5.49
CA MET A 37 9.53 -17.90 -5.28
C MET A 37 8.21 -17.32 -4.80
N GLU A 38 8.23 -16.59 -3.70
CA GLU A 38 7.10 -15.85 -3.15
C GLU A 38 7.40 -14.36 -3.22
N LEU A 39 6.50 -13.60 -3.84
CA LEU A 39 6.43 -12.15 -3.68
C LEU A 39 5.49 -11.85 -2.52
N ALA A 40 5.96 -11.15 -1.52
CA ALA A 40 5.21 -10.73 -0.34
C ALA A 40 5.23 -9.20 -0.19
N ALA A 41 4.22 -8.66 0.47
CA ALA A 41 4.22 -7.29 1.00
C ALA A 41 4.46 -7.36 2.51
N VAL A 42 5.42 -6.58 3.01
CA VAL A 42 5.86 -6.58 4.42
C VAL A 42 5.72 -5.17 4.99
N ASP A 43 4.98 -5.05 6.09
CA ASP A 43 4.93 -3.80 6.88
C ASP A 43 6.04 -3.83 7.93
N ARG A 44 7.03 -2.95 7.77
CA ARG A 44 8.17 -2.84 8.70
C ARG A 44 8.03 -1.72 9.73
N ARG A 45 6.96 -0.95 9.69
CA ARG A 45 6.75 0.21 10.58
C ARG A 45 6.66 -0.17 12.06
N GLY A 46 6.21 -1.38 12.37
CA GLY A 46 6.11 -1.88 13.76
C GLY A 46 7.36 -2.58 14.31
N SER A 47 8.46 -2.67 13.55
CA SER A 47 9.61 -3.52 13.92
C SER A 47 10.64 -2.84 14.86
N VAL A 48 10.45 -1.57 15.25
CA VAL A 48 11.49 -0.80 15.96
C VAL A 48 11.39 -0.87 17.49
N GLU A 49 10.25 -1.28 18.07
CA GLU A 49 10.04 -1.10 19.52
C GLU A 49 9.62 -2.31 20.37
N SER A 50 9.53 -3.53 19.85
CA SER A 50 9.25 -4.66 20.76
C SER A 50 9.84 -5.99 20.29
N THR A 51 10.52 -6.66 21.20
CA THR A 51 10.91 -8.06 21.19
C THR A 51 9.66 -8.97 21.06
N GLY A 52 9.07 -9.03 19.88
CA GLY A 52 7.88 -9.88 19.64
C GLY A 52 6.95 -9.42 18.53
N ASN A 53 7.13 -8.26 17.94
CA ASN A 53 6.30 -7.83 16.81
C ASN A 53 6.69 -8.57 15.53
N VAL A 54 5.87 -9.53 15.16
CA VAL A 54 5.89 -10.12 13.82
C VAL A 54 5.45 -9.04 12.85
N SER A 55 6.35 -8.60 11.96
CA SER A 55 5.99 -7.69 10.85
C SER A 55 4.78 -8.27 10.12
N LYS A 56 3.74 -7.45 9.92
CA LYS A 56 2.58 -7.89 9.14
C LYS A 56 3.05 -8.21 7.72
N MET A 57 2.86 -9.44 7.30
CA MET A 57 3.27 -9.91 5.98
C MET A 57 2.08 -10.50 5.24
N VAL A 58 1.91 -10.10 4.00
CA VAL A 58 0.87 -10.60 3.10
C VAL A 58 1.53 -11.26 1.90
N SER A 59 1.23 -12.52 1.64
CA SER A 59 1.66 -13.22 0.43
C SER A 59 0.87 -12.68 -0.76
N LEU A 60 1.56 -12.16 -1.76
CA LEU A 60 0.94 -11.59 -2.96
C LEU A 60 0.88 -12.60 -4.09
N LYS A 61 2.02 -13.23 -4.42
CA LYS A 61 2.14 -14.20 -5.51
C LYS A 61 3.13 -15.30 -5.14
N ARG A 62 2.87 -16.51 -5.66
CA ARG A 62 3.79 -17.64 -5.59
C ARG A 62 3.96 -18.25 -6.96
N ILE A 63 5.19 -18.63 -7.28
CA ILE A 63 5.53 -19.23 -8.56
C ILE A 63 6.62 -20.30 -8.37
N GLU A 64 6.51 -21.39 -9.11
CA GLU A 64 7.51 -22.44 -9.17
C GLU A 64 8.54 -22.14 -10.27
N LEU A 65 9.81 -22.23 -9.90
CA LEU A 65 10.94 -21.99 -10.77
C LEU A 65 11.68 -23.28 -11.02
N THR A 66 11.87 -23.61 -12.28
CA THR A 66 12.60 -24.83 -12.72
C THR A 66 13.83 -24.52 -13.55
N ASN A 67 13.97 -23.30 -14.06
CA ASN A 67 15.06 -22.93 -14.96
C ASN A 67 16.19 -22.21 -14.21
N GLU A 68 17.43 -22.52 -14.58
CA GLU A 68 18.63 -21.88 -14.06
C GLU A 68 18.94 -20.55 -14.79
N GLU A 69 18.39 -20.35 -15.99
CA GLU A 69 18.51 -19.09 -16.70
C GLU A 69 17.56 -18.03 -16.14
N PRO A 70 18.06 -16.79 -15.95
CA PRO A 70 17.25 -15.71 -15.40
C PRO A 70 16.17 -15.27 -16.40
N ARG A 71 14.94 -15.20 -15.92
CA ARG A 71 13.80 -14.67 -16.68
C ARG A 71 13.02 -13.66 -15.87
N TRP A 72 12.24 -12.81 -16.56
CA TRP A 72 11.36 -11.85 -15.94
C TRP A 72 10.03 -12.48 -15.58
N PHE A 73 9.55 -12.11 -14.40
CA PHE A 73 8.20 -12.35 -13.90
C PHE A 73 7.55 -11.01 -13.64
N GLU A 74 6.30 -10.85 -14.04
CA GLU A 74 5.59 -9.58 -13.92
C GLU A 74 4.21 -9.81 -13.32
N TRP A 75 3.82 -8.91 -12.40
CA TRP A 75 2.50 -8.95 -11.76
C TRP A 75 2.01 -7.54 -11.47
N ASP A 76 0.70 -7.34 -11.65
CA ASP A 76 -0.01 -6.21 -11.08
C ASP A 76 -0.57 -6.65 -9.72
N VAL A 77 -0.18 -5.96 -8.65
CA VAL A 77 -0.55 -6.29 -7.27
C VAL A 77 -0.97 -5.05 -6.51
N TYR A 78 -1.99 -5.18 -5.69
CA TYR A 78 -2.37 -4.12 -4.76
C TYR A 78 -1.41 -4.10 -3.56
N MET A 79 -0.88 -2.92 -3.23
CA MET A 79 -0.06 -2.69 -2.04
C MET A 79 -0.61 -1.51 -1.24
N GLU A 80 -0.67 -1.67 0.07
CA GLU A 80 -1.00 -0.59 1.00
C GLU A 80 0.20 0.32 1.25
N ALA A 81 -0.05 1.60 1.51
CA ALA A 81 1.00 2.54 1.91
C ALA A 81 1.74 2.05 3.16
N GLY A 82 3.07 2.14 3.13
CA GLY A 82 3.95 1.66 4.21
C GLY A 82 4.39 0.21 4.07
N PHE A 83 3.84 -0.56 3.13
CA PHE A 83 4.35 -1.89 2.81
C PHE A 83 5.52 -1.83 1.83
N GLU A 84 6.41 -2.82 1.92
CA GLU A 84 7.55 -3.02 1.04
C GLU A 84 7.44 -4.37 0.33
N PRO A 85 7.78 -4.46 -0.98
CA PRO A 85 7.83 -5.74 -1.67
C PRO A 85 9.06 -6.52 -1.22
N GLU A 86 8.88 -7.80 -0.90
CA GLU A 86 9.94 -8.72 -0.53
C GLU A 86 9.84 -10.00 -1.36
N VAL A 87 10.97 -10.42 -1.94
CA VAL A 87 11.07 -11.70 -2.67
C VAL A 87 11.68 -12.74 -1.75
N ARG A 88 11.01 -13.89 -1.61
CA ARG A 88 11.38 -14.95 -0.68
C ARG A 88 11.50 -16.30 -1.37
N PHE A 89 12.44 -17.11 -0.89
CA PHE A 89 12.54 -18.52 -1.23
C PHE A 89 11.70 -19.35 -0.24
N ARG A 90 10.48 -19.71 -0.65
CA ARG A 90 9.46 -20.25 0.26
C ARG A 90 9.74 -21.66 0.76
N ASN A 91 10.23 -22.54 -0.10
CA ASN A 91 10.58 -23.94 0.23
C ASN A 91 12.08 -24.14 0.44
N GLY A 92 12.85 -23.06 0.62
CA GLY A 92 14.26 -23.11 0.94
C GLY A 92 14.55 -22.87 2.43
N PRO A 93 15.81 -22.90 2.81
CA PRO A 93 16.23 -22.60 4.17
C PRO A 93 15.90 -21.15 4.51
N LEU A 94 15.08 -20.96 5.54
CA LEU A 94 14.56 -19.63 5.93
C LEU A 94 15.60 -18.70 6.56
N ALA A 95 16.73 -19.27 7.07
CA ALA A 95 17.76 -18.49 7.74
C ALA A 95 19.17 -19.01 7.39
N ALA A 96 20.05 -18.09 6.97
CA ALA A 96 21.44 -18.40 6.65
C ALA A 96 22.17 -19.12 7.80
N LYS A 97 21.95 -18.71 9.05
CA LYS A 97 22.54 -19.34 10.24
C LYS A 97 22.13 -20.81 10.40
N ARG A 98 20.87 -21.15 10.13
CA ARG A 98 20.37 -22.52 10.15
C ARG A 98 21.02 -23.34 9.04
N LEU A 99 21.05 -22.80 7.81
CA LEU A 99 21.68 -23.45 6.67
C LEU A 99 23.15 -23.75 6.93
N VAL A 100 23.94 -22.78 7.38
CA VAL A 100 25.35 -22.95 7.74
C VAL A 100 25.54 -24.09 8.76
N ARG A 101 24.74 -24.09 9.83
CA ARG A 101 24.80 -25.16 10.85
C ARG A 101 24.47 -26.51 10.23
N MET A 102 23.41 -26.63 9.42
CA MET A 102 23.02 -27.92 8.83
C MET A 102 24.07 -28.43 7.85
N LEU A 103 24.66 -27.59 7.02
CA LEU A 103 25.71 -27.97 6.09
C LEU A 103 26.97 -28.46 6.82
N THR A 104 27.39 -27.79 7.90
CA THR A 104 28.59 -28.20 8.66
C THR A 104 28.39 -29.35 9.65
N THR A 105 27.16 -29.81 9.88
CA THR A 105 26.86 -30.93 10.79
C THR A 105 26.28 -32.16 10.09
N GLN A 106 25.44 -31.94 9.05
CA GLN A 106 24.70 -33.02 8.38
C GLN A 106 25.22 -33.32 6.96
N ALA A 107 26.06 -32.45 6.42
CA ALA A 107 26.78 -32.62 5.16
C ALA A 107 28.29 -32.42 5.38
N ALA A 108 28.80 -32.76 6.56
CA ALA A 108 30.21 -32.61 6.95
C ALA A 108 31.14 -33.53 6.17
N ASP A 109 30.62 -34.57 5.57
CA ASP A 109 31.36 -35.49 4.66
C ASP A 109 31.69 -34.89 3.29
N ARG A 110 31.13 -33.72 3.01
CA ARG A 110 31.37 -33.01 1.77
C ARG A 110 32.66 -32.18 1.82
N PRO A 111 33.59 -32.38 0.87
CA PRO A 111 34.92 -31.75 0.90
C PRO A 111 34.85 -30.21 0.87
N GLU A 112 33.84 -29.62 0.23
CA GLU A 112 33.67 -28.18 0.16
C GLU A 112 33.41 -27.50 1.51
N PHE A 113 32.96 -28.28 2.54
CA PHE A 113 32.67 -27.74 3.87
C PHE A 113 33.74 -28.11 4.90
N GLU A 114 34.63 -29.04 4.61
CA GLU A 114 35.69 -29.49 5.50
C GLU A 114 36.48 -28.34 6.16
N PRO A 115 36.91 -27.29 5.42
CA PRO A 115 37.66 -26.19 6.02
C PRO A 115 36.89 -25.40 7.08
N PHE A 116 35.56 -25.52 7.15
CA PHE A 116 34.70 -24.72 8.01
C PHE A 116 34.16 -25.50 9.22
N ILE A 117 34.37 -26.84 9.29
CA ILE A 117 33.75 -27.67 10.33
C ILE A 117 34.23 -27.23 11.70
N ASP A 118 35.55 -27.11 11.90
CA ASP A 118 36.19 -26.79 13.18
C ASP A 118 36.25 -25.27 13.47
N MET A 119 35.81 -24.43 12.52
CA MET A 119 35.78 -23.00 12.75
C MET A 119 34.75 -22.64 13.83
N LYS A 120 35.11 -21.70 14.71
CA LYS A 120 34.13 -21.09 15.65
C LYS A 120 33.00 -20.47 14.89
N SER A 121 31.78 -20.58 15.46
CA SER A 121 30.58 -19.90 14.88
C SER A 121 30.81 -18.39 14.79
N GLY A 122 30.57 -17.81 13.60
CA GLY A 122 30.75 -16.39 13.34
C GLY A 122 30.53 -16.03 11.89
N THR A 123 30.73 -14.76 11.58
CA THR A 123 30.51 -14.21 10.24
C THR A 123 31.43 -14.83 9.19
N GLU A 124 32.69 -15.09 9.55
CA GLU A 124 33.70 -15.67 8.65
C GLU A 124 33.33 -17.11 8.23
N LYS A 125 32.97 -17.95 9.21
CA LYS A 125 32.45 -19.31 8.95
C LYS A 125 31.23 -19.25 8.05
N ALA A 126 30.26 -18.40 8.38
CA ALA A 126 29.01 -18.28 7.61
C ALA A 126 29.30 -17.86 6.16
N HIS A 127 30.17 -16.87 5.97
CA HIS A 127 30.53 -16.39 4.63
C HIS A 127 31.24 -17.48 3.81
N GLY A 128 32.19 -18.19 4.41
CA GLY A 128 32.91 -19.28 3.76
C GLY A 128 32.00 -20.42 3.32
N VAL A 129 31.14 -20.91 4.24
CA VAL A 129 30.18 -21.99 3.95
C VAL A 129 29.18 -21.58 2.87
N LEU A 130 28.62 -20.36 2.94
CA LEU A 130 27.65 -19.87 1.94
C LEU A 130 28.29 -19.65 0.57
N LYS A 131 29.57 -19.29 0.51
CA LYS A 131 30.33 -19.19 -0.73
C LYS A 131 30.60 -20.55 -1.37
N ALA A 132 30.92 -21.57 -0.56
CA ALA A 132 31.13 -22.92 -1.01
C ALA A 132 29.83 -23.66 -1.37
N TYR A 133 28.70 -23.22 -0.85
CA TYR A 133 27.39 -23.84 -1.07
C TYR A 133 26.94 -23.75 -2.53
N ASN A 134 26.74 -24.87 -3.19
CA ASN A 134 26.23 -24.97 -4.57
C ASN A 134 24.80 -25.53 -4.69
N GLY A 135 24.10 -25.65 -3.57
CA GLY A 135 22.74 -26.17 -3.54
C GLY A 135 21.67 -25.17 -3.98
N PRO A 136 20.39 -25.55 -3.78
CA PRO A 136 19.25 -24.79 -4.24
C PRO A 136 19.24 -23.35 -3.72
N ARG A 137 19.20 -22.40 -4.65
CA ARG A 137 19.15 -20.96 -4.35
C ARG A 137 18.21 -20.25 -5.32
N LEU A 138 17.35 -19.45 -4.76
CA LEU A 138 16.64 -18.42 -5.53
C LEU A 138 17.63 -17.27 -5.78
N ARG A 139 18.03 -17.06 -7.01
CA ARG A 139 18.87 -15.92 -7.39
C ARG A 139 18.00 -14.84 -8.01
N VAL A 140 18.04 -13.65 -7.43
CA VAL A 140 17.35 -12.46 -7.92
C VAL A 140 18.40 -11.47 -8.41
N TRP A 141 18.27 -11.01 -9.66
CA TRP A 141 19.17 -10.02 -10.25
C TRP A 141 18.61 -8.62 -10.16
N GLU A 142 17.28 -8.50 -10.29
CA GLU A 142 16.65 -7.19 -10.38
C GLU A 142 15.20 -7.27 -9.93
N ILE A 143 14.76 -6.22 -9.25
CA ILE A 143 13.36 -5.98 -8.90
C ILE A 143 13.03 -4.58 -9.38
N GLN A 144 12.00 -4.46 -10.21
CA GLN A 144 11.43 -3.19 -10.66
C GLN A 144 10.06 -3.01 -10.02
N LEU A 145 9.80 -1.81 -9.54
CA LEU A 145 8.52 -1.40 -8.95
C LEU A 145 8.04 -0.14 -9.66
N GLU A 146 6.88 -0.22 -10.28
CA GLU A 146 6.26 0.89 -10.99
C GLU A 146 4.83 1.10 -10.49
N GLY A 147 4.52 2.30 -10.05
CA GLY A 147 3.17 2.61 -9.56
C GLY A 147 3.14 3.71 -8.49
N PRO A 148 1.96 3.99 -7.90
CA PRO A 148 0.72 3.28 -8.19
C PRO A 148 0.24 3.48 -9.62
N GLN A 149 -0.30 2.42 -10.25
CA GLN A 149 -0.89 2.49 -11.58
C GLN A 149 -2.20 3.26 -11.50
N VAL A 150 -2.35 4.28 -12.31
CA VAL A 150 -3.56 5.08 -12.42
C VAL A 150 -3.89 5.28 -13.89
N ASP A 151 -5.17 5.19 -14.26
CA ASP A 151 -5.61 5.34 -15.66
C ASP A 151 -5.29 6.72 -16.23
N ALA A 152 -5.29 7.72 -15.33
CA ALA A 152 -4.92 9.11 -15.68
C ALA A 152 -4.39 9.84 -14.44
N TRP A 153 -3.40 10.70 -14.64
CA TRP A 153 -2.92 11.62 -13.59
C TRP A 153 -3.34 13.05 -13.93
N PRO A 154 -3.87 13.83 -12.97
CA PRO A 154 -4.23 13.42 -11.60
C PRO A 154 -5.35 12.36 -11.58
N SER A 155 -5.32 11.46 -10.57
CA SER A 155 -6.35 10.43 -10.39
C SER A 155 -7.74 11.05 -10.18
N ALA A 156 -8.80 10.25 -10.39
CA ALA A 156 -10.17 10.72 -10.13
C ALA A 156 -10.38 11.21 -8.69
N GLY A 157 -9.80 10.49 -7.70
CA GLY A 157 -9.84 10.92 -6.30
C GLY A 157 -9.09 12.23 -6.05
N HIS A 158 -7.93 12.42 -6.68
CA HIS A 158 -7.19 13.68 -6.60
C HIS A 158 -8.01 14.84 -7.16
N ARG A 159 -8.58 14.67 -8.38
CA ARG A 159 -9.44 15.68 -8.99
C ARG A 159 -10.68 16.01 -8.16
N ALA A 160 -11.26 15.00 -7.49
CA ALA A 160 -12.42 15.20 -6.63
C ALA A 160 -12.13 16.08 -5.40
N LEU A 161 -10.91 15.99 -4.85
CA LEU A 161 -10.47 16.73 -3.65
C LEU A 161 -9.85 18.09 -4.01
N TYR A 162 -8.93 18.08 -4.95
CA TYR A 162 -8.07 19.25 -5.23
C TYR A 162 -8.40 19.94 -6.57
N GLY A 163 -9.36 19.42 -7.33
CA GLY A 163 -9.61 19.87 -8.69
C GLY A 163 -8.46 19.48 -9.62
N ASN A 164 -8.08 20.39 -10.52
CA ASN A 164 -6.95 20.21 -11.42
C ASN A 164 -5.64 20.78 -10.87
N LEU A 165 -5.60 21.18 -9.59
CA LEU A 165 -4.41 21.72 -8.96
C LEU A 165 -3.42 20.60 -8.62
N ASN A 166 -2.14 20.82 -8.90
CA ASN A 166 -1.08 20.01 -8.35
C ASN A 166 -0.84 20.38 -6.88
N PRO A 167 -0.23 19.49 -6.06
CA PRO A 167 0.04 19.77 -4.65
C PRO A 167 0.80 21.10 -4.39
N ASP A 168 1.74 21.44 -5.24
CA ASP A 168 2.55 22.66 -5.19
C ASP A 168 1.79 23.94 -5.56
N GLN A 169 0.63 23.82 -6.20
CA GLN A 169 -0.26 24.94 -6.55
C GLN A 169 -1.26 25.29 -5.44
N ILE A 170 -1.32 24.48 -4.37
CA ILE A 170 -2.18 24.71 -3.23
C ILE A 170 -1.56 25.78 -2.35
N ASN A 171 -2.26 26.89 -2.20
CA ASN A 171 -1.84 28.06 -1.42
C ASN A 171 -3.04 28.66 -0.68
N ALA A 172 -2.81 29.68 0.15
CA ALA A 172 -3.88 30.28 0.95
C ALA A 172 -5.08 30.76 0.11
N GLY A 173 -4.85 31.24 -1.12
CA GLY A 173 -5.93 31.70 -2.02
C GLY A 173 -6.79 30.56 -2.57
N THR A 174 -6.21 29.41 -2.85
CA THR A 174 -6.93 28.24 -3.40
C THR A 174 -7.60 27.38 -2.30
N ILE A 175 -7.14 27.46 -1.06
CA ILE A 175 -7.65 26.64 0.06
C ILE A 175 -9.13 26.92 0.31
N SER A 176 -9.56 28.18 0.40
CA SER A 176 -10.94 28.53 0.72
C SER A 176 -11.91 27.96 -0.32
N GLU A 177 -11.58 28.08 -1.60
CA GLU A 177 -12.38 27.50 -2.70
C GLU A 177 -12.48 25.98 -2.60
N ARG A 178 -11.38 25.30 -2.26
CA ARG A 178 -11.37 23.84 -2.11
C ARG A 178 -12.17 23.38 -0.90
N LEU A 179 -12.10 24.09 0.23
CA LEU A 179 -12.93 23.83 1.40
C LEU A 179 -14.42 23.97 1.09
N GLN A 180 -14.80 25.04 0.40
CA GLN A 180 -16.19 25.27 -0.02
C GLN A 180 -16.68 24.13 -0.92
N ALA A 181 -15.95 23.79 -1.97
CA ALA A 181 -16.31 22.72 -2.91
C ALA A 181 -16.40 21.35 -2.25
N PHE A 182 -15.51 21.07 -1.29
CA PHE A 182 -15.54 19.82 -0.52
C PHE A 182 -16.73 19.78 0.44
N ALA A 183 -17.00 20.89 1.14
CA ALA A 183 -18.12 20.98 2.08
C ALA A 183 -19.48 20.84 1.39
N GLU A 184 -19.67 21.41 0.21
CA GLU A 184 -20.91 21.25 -0.58
C GLU A 184 -21.21 19.78 -0.88
N LYS A 185 -20.18 19.01 -1.25
CA LYS A 185 -20.32 17.56 -1.47
C LYS A 185 -20.54 16.80 -0.16
N ALA A 186 -19.77 17.12 0.88
CA ALA A 186 -19.81 16.42 2.16
C ALA A 186 -21.16 16.66 2.88
N PHE A 187 -21.65 17.90 2.89
CA PHE A 187 -22.92 18.27 3.54
C PHE A 187 -24.13 17.94 2.67
N ARG A 188 -23.92 17.61 1.40
CA ARG A 188 -25.00 17.31 0.44
C ARG A 188 -25.95 18.51 0.24
N ARG A 189 -25.47 19.69 0.55
CA ARG A 189 -26.12 20.99 0.42
C ARG A 189 -25.06 22.09 0.39
N ARG A 190 -25.45 23.28 0.01
CA ARG A 190 -24.59 24.44 0.20
C ARG A 190 -24.41 24.74 1.68
N PRO A 191 -23.19 24.97 2.16
CA PRO A 191 -22.95 25.43 3.52
C PRO A 191 -23.72 26.74 3.79
N VAL A 192 -24.32 26.85 4.97
CA VAL A 192 -24.96 28.10 5.37
C VAL A 192 -23.91 29.17 5.73
N SER A 193 -24.31 30.44 5.71
CA SER A 193 -23.39 31.55 6.06
C SER A 193 -22.79 31.33 7.44
N GLY A 194 -21.47 31.48 7.54
CA GLY A 194 -20.72 31.28 8.79
C GLY A 194 -20.37 29.84 9.14
N GLU A 195 -20.95 28.85 8.47
CA GLU A 195 -20.73 27.42 8.83
C GLU A 195 -19.29 26.96 8.63
N LEU A 196 -18.58 27.50 7.64
CA LEU A 196 -17.18 27.15 7.36
C LEU A 196 -16.18 28.05 8.07
N GLU A 197 -16.60 29.14 8.71
CA GLU A 197 -15.70 30.08 9.40
C GLU A 197 -14.79 29.42 10.44
N PRO A 198 -15.29 28.53 11.33
CA PRO A 198 -14.43 27.84 12.30
C PRO A 198 -13.38 26.93 11.64
N ILE A 199 -13.74 26.33 10.49
CA ILE A 199 -12.86 25.45 9.73
C ILE A 199 -11.80 26.27 9.01
N GLN A 200 -12.18 27.38 8.39
CA GLN A 200 -11.22 28.31 7.79
C GLN A 200 -10.25 28.87 8.84
N ALA A 201 -10.74 29.28 10.01
CA ALA A 201 -9.91 29.75 11.12
C ALA A 201 -8.93 28.66 11.61
N LEU A 202 -9.33 27.39 11.63
CA LEU A 202 -8.43 26.26 11.94
C LEU A 202 -7.31 26.17 10.91
N VAL A 203 -7.64 26.20 9.63
CA VAL A 203 -6.67 26.10 8.54
C VAL A 203 -5.71 27.30 8.55
N ASP A 204 -6.21 28.51 8.72
CA ASP A 204 -5.40 29.73 8.83
C ASP A 204 -4.44 29.66 10.01
N ARG A 205 -4.86 29.09 11.14
CA ARG A 205 -4.00 28.86 12.30
C ARG A 205 -2.88 27.87 11.93
N LYS A 206 -3.20 26.78 11.24
CA LYS A 206 -2.19 25.79 10.81
C LYS A 206 -1.15 26.40 9.86
N LEU A 207 -1.59 27.23 8.93
CA LEU A 207 -0.68 27.98 8.05
C LEU A 207 0.25 28.92 8.85
N ARG A 208 -0.27 29.63 9.85
CA ARG A 208 0.55 30.49 10.73
C ARG A 208 1.53 29.69 11.61
N GLU A 209 1.18 28.45 11.94
CA GLU A 209 2.08 27.50 12.65
C GLU A 209 3.17 26.93 11.71
N GLY A 210 3.21 27.33 10.43
CA GLY A 210 4.19 26.87 9.45
C GLY A 210 3.87 25.50 8.82
N VAL A 211 2.64 25.01 8.98
CA VAL A 211 2.19 23.79 8.31
C VAL A 211 2.07 24.03 6.80
N GLU A 212 2.58 23.10 6.01
CA GLU A 212 2.50 23.17 4.55
C GLU A 212 1.06 23.30 4.05
N PRO A 213 0.79 24.15 3.00
CA PRO A 213 -0.57 24.45 2.54
C PRO A 213 -1.44 23.23 2.21
N LEU A 214 -0.90 22.23 1.50
CA LEU A 214 -1.60 20.98 1.21
C LEU A 214 -2.03 20.27 2.52
N ARG A 215 -1.14 20.23 3.49
CA ARG A 215 -1.42 19.58 4.79
C ARG A 215 -2.44 20.36 5.60
N ALA A 216 -2.37 21.70 5.57
CA ALA A 216 -3.35 22.56 6.21
C ALA A 216 -4.76 22.37 5.59
N LEU A 217 -4.86 22.26 4.27
CA LEU A 217 -6.12 21.95 3.57
C LEU A 217 -6.66 20.56 3.99
N GLN A 218 -5.81 19.56 4.15
CA GLN A 218 -6.22 18.23 4.63
C GLN A 218 -6.82 18.28 6.04
N PHE A 219 -6.28 19.10 6.95
CA PHE A 219 -6.91 19.37 8.26
C PHE A 219 -8.30 19.98 8.12
N GLY A 220 -8.49 20.90 7.16
CA GLY A 220 -9.79 21.45 6.84
C GLY A 220 -10.80 20.40 6.37
N PHE A 221 -10.40 19.49 5.47
CA PHE A 221 -11.24 18.38 5.03
C PHE A 221 -11.61 17.45 6.21
N GLN A 222 -10.67 17.13 7.08
CA GLN A 222 -10.93 16.34 8.27
C GLN A 222 -11.93 17.02 9.21
N ALA A 223 -11.80 18.33 9.41
CA ALA A 223 -12.73 19.11 10.22
C ALA A 223 -14.15 19.13 9.62
N ILE A 224 -14.28 19.25 8.30
CA ILE A 224 -15.57 19.13 7.60
C ILE A 224 -16.21 17.76 7.86
N LEU A 225 -15.45 16.66 7.76
CA LEU A 225 -15.97 15.32 8.00
C LEU A 225 -16.32 15.05 9.47
N CYS A 226 -15.77 15.81 10.40
CA CYS A 226 -16.09 15.75 11.82
C CYS A 226 -17.22 16.72 12.23
N SER A 227 -17.68 17.56 11.31
CA SER A 227 -18.68 18.60 11.61
C SER A 227 -20.10 18.06 11.65
N PRO A 228 -21.02 18.70 12.39
CA PRO A 228 -22.43 18.35 12.40
C PRO A 228 -23.08 18.32 11.02
N GLY A 229 -22.67 19.22 10.09
CA GLY A 229 -23.17 19.28 8.72
C GLY A 229 -22.91 18.00 7.91
N PHE A 230 -21.84 17.27 8.23
CA PHE A 230 -21.54 15.97 7.61
C PHE A 230 -22.18 14.80 8.37
N VAL A 231 -22.04 14.79 9.71
CA VAL A 231 -22.43 13.65 10.58
C VAL A 231 -23.95 13.52 10.66
N TYR A 232 -24.68 14.63 10.68
CA TYR A 232 -26.13 14.62 10.80
C TYR A 232 -26.81 14.98 9.47
N LEU A 233 -27.87 14.24 9.15
CA LEU A 233 -28.79 14.59 8.08
C LEU A 233 -29.80 15.60 8.66
N ASN A 234 -29.42 16.87 8.75
CA ASN A 234 -30.32 17.92 9.22
C ASN A 234 -31.25 18.35 8.08
N LEU A 235 -32.47 17.85 8.07
CA LEU A 235 -33.45 18.03 7.02
C LEU A 235 -34.49 19.12 7.33
N GLY A 236 -34.32 19.81 8.45
CA GLY A 236 -35.33 20.77 8.93
C GLY A 236 -36.64 20.12 9.36
N GLU A 237 -37.56 20.92 9.92
CA GLU A 237 -38.92 20.52 10.22
C GLU A 237 -39.86 20.86 9.04
N GLY A 238 -40.84 20.00 8.78
CA GLY A 238 -41.85 20.21 7.76
C GLY A 238 -41.54 19.57 6.40
N GLN A 239 -41.98 20.26 5.32
CA GLN A 239 -41.78 19.77 3.97
C GLN A 239 -40.32 19.94 3.53
N LEU A 240 -39.72 18.84 3.05
CA LEU A 240 -38.35 18.88 2.57
C LEU A 240 -38.20 19.86 1.42
N ASP A 241 -37.08 20.59 1.36
CA ASP A 241 -36.66 21.26 0.16
C ASP A 241 -36.17 20.24 -0.90
N ASP A 242 -35.97 20.70 -2.13
CA ASP A 242 -35.57 19.80 -3.22
C ASP A 242 -34.17 19.22 -3.02
N ILE A 243 -33.25 19.89 -2.35
CA ILE A 243 -31.91 19.39 -2.02
C ILE A 243 -32.01 18.25 -0.99
N ALA A 244 -32.83 18.44 0.06
CA ALA A 244 -33.08 17.39 1.06
C ALA A 244 -33.82 16.20 0.44
N LEU A 245 -34.74 16.44 -0.49
CA LEU A 245 -35.41 15.40 -1.27
C LEU A 245 -34.45 14.64 -2.14
N ALA A 246 -33.54 15.31 -2.88
CA ALA A 246 -32.49 14.70 -3.67
C ALA A 246 -31.60 13.78 -2.81
N SER A 247 -31.18 14.26 -1.65
CA SER A 247 -30.37 13.49 -0.72
C SER A 247 -31.07 12.22 -0.25
N ARG A 248 -32.34 12.32 0.17
CA ARG A 248 -33.12 11.14 0.58
C ARG A 248 -33.32 10.15 -0.55
N LEU A 249 -33.64 10.64 -1.75
CA LEU A 249 -33.84 9.81 -2.92
C LEU A 249 -32.60 9.01 -3.29
N ALA A 250 -31.42 9.68 -3.31
CA ALA A 250 -30.15 9.07 -3.60
C ALA A 250 -29.76 7.98 -2.58
N TYR A 251 -29.91 8.26 -1.30
CA TYR A 251 -29.66 7.25 -0.26
C TYR A 251 -30.64 6.09 -0.28
N PHE A 252 -31.90 6.36 -0.59
CA PHE A 252 -32.90 5.30 -0.69
C PHE A 252 -32.66 4.37 -1.89
N LEU A 253 -32.29 4.91 -3.04
CA LEU A 253 -32.12 4.14 -4.27
C LEU A 253 -30.72 3.52 -4.43
N TRP A 254 -29.65 4.25 -4.03
CA TRP A 254 -28.27 3.91 -4.32
C TRP A 254 -27.36 3.78 -3.08
N SER A 255 -27.88 4.07 -1.89
CA SER A 255 -27.09 4.10 -0.65
C SER A 255 -25.85 5.02 -0.75
N SER A 256 -25.95 6.09 -1.55
CA SER A 256 -24.86 7.04 -1.80
C SER A 256 -25.36 8.48 -1.82
N ALA A 257 -24.42 9.45 -1.82
CA ALA A 257 -24.75 10.85 -2.01
C ALA A 257 -25.36 11.11 -3.41
N PRO A 258 -26.22 12.16 -3.57
CA PRO A 258 -26.78 12.52 -4.87
C PRO A 258 -25.66 12.85 -5.86
N ASP A 259 -25.86 12.44 -7.10
CA ASP A 259 -24.98 12.79 -8.21
C ASP A 259 -25.22 14.22 -8.69
N GLN A 260 -24.37 14.71 -9.58
CA GLN A 260 -24.45 16.08 -10.10
C GLN A 260 -25.76 16.34 -10.87
N THR A 261 -26.30 15.33 -11.53
CA THR A 261 -27.55 15.44 -12.28
C THR A 261 -28.73 15.68 -11.34
N LEU A 262 -28.81 14.89 -10.28
CA LEU A 262 -29.86 15.00 -9.28
C LEU A 262 -29.76 16.33 -8.51
N LEU A 263 -28.54 16.77 -8.17
CA LEU A 263 -28.33 18.09 -7.54
C LEU A 263 -28.72 19.24 -8.45
N THR A 264 -28.42 19.17 -9.74
CA THR A 264 -28.82 20.23 -10.71
C THR A 264 -30.34 20.31 -10.84
N LEU A 265 -31.05 19.20 -10.85
CA LEU A 265 -32.50 19.18 -10.85
C LEU A 265 -33.11 19.75 -9.57
N ALA A 266 -32.49 19.44 -8.42
CA ALA A 266 -32.88 19.99 -7.12
C ALA A 266 -32.69 21.49 -7.05
N ASP A 267 -31.54 22.01 -7.47
CA ASP A 267 -31.22 23.43 -7.53
C ASP A 267 -32.20 24.18 -8.45
N ALA A 268 -32.66 23.53 -9.51
CA ALA A 268 -33.65 24.09 -10.43
C ALA A 268 -35.12 23.99 -9.95
N GLY A 269 -35.38 23.41 -8.77
CA GLY A 269 -36.71 23.18 -8.24
C GLY A 269 -37.56 22.18 -9.06
N ARG A 270 -36.91 21.27 -9.78
CA ARG A 270 -37.56 20.38 -10.77
C ARG A 270 -37.77 18.94 -10.29
N LEU A 271 -37.41 18.61 -9.06
CA LEU A 271 -37.60 17.27 -8.54
C LEU A 271 -39.05 16.89 -8.24
N ARG A 272 -39.90 17.86 -8.11
CA ARG A 272 -41.35 17.68 -7.86
C ARG A 272 -42.22 18.05 -9.08
N ALA A 273 -41.59 18.42 -10.18
CA ALA A 273 -42.31 18.61 -11.40
C ALA A 273 -42.73 17.26 -12.00
N GLU A 274 -44.00 17.11 -12.35
CA GLU A 274 -44.56 15.92 -12.96
C GLU A 274 -43.89 15.53 -14.28
#